data_6e5fb5f8063b144a8b3377725f05a1a5
#
_entry.id   6e5fb5f8063b144a8b3377725f05a1a5
#
_cell.length_a   1.000
_cell.length_b   1.000
_cell.length_c   1.000
_cell.angle_alpha   90.00
_cell.angle_beta   90.00
_cell.angle_gamma   90.00
#
_symmetry.space_group_name_H-M   'P 1'
#
loop_
_entity.id
_entity.type
_entity.pdbx_description
1 polymer ?
#
loop_
_entity_poly.entity_id
_entity_poly.type
_entity_poly.pdbx_seq_one_letter_code
_entity_poly.pdbx_strand_id
1 'polypeptide(L)'
;TLAKFVAEDMDGRIDMIIDGDGIEIGLESTIVDLTGEKPMILRPGYITREMLKDVLGEVEVDRTILSADSKEPPKAPGMKYRHYAPKGELTIVEGDPRKVAAYINEQTAAHKSRGEKTGIIGTSEMAKKYQADSIKIAGSRDDEEAIARQLYTFLREFDDEDVAFMYSEAFDSTGMGQAIMNRLLKAAGHKVVNV
;
A
#
# COMPACT_ATOMS: atom_id res chain seq x y z
N THR A 1 -6.24 -11.10 -1.61
CA THR A 1 -5.29 -12.06 -2.22
C THR A 1 -6.08 -13.02 -3.08
N LEU A 2 -5.59 -13.32 -4.28
CA LEU A 2 -6.19 -14.28 -5.21
C LEU A 2 -5.42 -15.60 -5.15
N ALA A 3 -6.10 -16.74 -5.37
CA ALA A 3 -5.47 -18.06 -5.42
C ALA A 3 -4.32 -18.13 -6.45
N LYS A 4 -4.43 -17.37 -7.55
CA LYS A 4 -3.35 -17.20 -8.55
C LYS A 4 -2.02 -16.81 -7.88
N PHE A 5 -1.99 -15.81 -7.01
CA PHE A 5 -0.76 -15.35 -6.37
C PHE A 5 -0.24 -16.35 -5.34
N VAL A 6 -1.14 -17.09 -4.68
CA VAL A 6 -0.73 -18.19 -3.79
C VAL A 6 -0.06 -19.31 -4.61
N ALA A 7 -0.62 -19.63 -5.78
CA ALA A 7 -0.05 -20.62 -6.68
C ALA A 7 1.35 -20.20 -7.16
N GLU A 8 1.52 -18.95 -7.59
CA GLU A 8 2.82 -18.41 -8.03
C GLU A 8 3.89 -18.46 -6.92
N ASP A 9 3.51 -18.05 -5.68
CA ASP A 9 4.48 -17.96 -4.57
C ASP A 9 4.79 -19.33 -3.93
N MET A 10 3.87 -20.30 -4.03
CA MET A 10 3.93 -21.58 -3.33
C MET A 10 4.10 -22.78 -4.24
N ASP A 11 4.30 -22.57 -5.55
CA ASP A 11 4.49 -23.64 -6.53
C ASP A 11 5.61 -24.61 -6.09
N GLY A 12 5.31 -25.90 -6.14
CA GLY A 12 6.22 -26.97 -5.70
C GLY A 12 6.48 -27.04 -4.19
N ARG A 13 5.81 -26.22 -3.36
CA ARG A 13 5.99 -26.17 -1.90
C ARG A 13 4.77 -26.68 -1.12
N ILE A 14 3.61 -26.73 -1.76
CA ILE A 14 2.36 -27.21 -1.18
C ILE A 14 1.63 -28.12 -2.19
N ASP A 15 0.82 -29.03 -1.68
CA ASP A 15 0.15 -30.02 -2.52
C ASP A 15 -1.22 -29.58 -3.02
N MET A 16 -1.85 -28.57 -2.37
CA MET A 16 -3.20 -28.17 -2.67
C MET A 16 -3.45 -26.71 -2.29
N ILE A 17 -4.23 -25.99 -3.10
CA ILE A 17 -4.78 -24.66 -2.83
C ILE A 17 -6.29 -24.77 -2.87
N ILE A 18 -6.96 -24.30 -1.82
CA ILE A 18 -8.41 -24.13 -1.82
C ILE A 18 -8.71 -22.67 -2.16
N ASP A 19 -9.34 -22.45 -3.32
CA ASP A 19 -9.75 -21.12 -3.74
C ASP A 19 -11.13 -20.80 -3.14
N GLY A 20 -11.15 -19.81 -2.24
CA GLY A 20 -12.36 -19.30 -1.59
C GLY A 20 -12.85 -17.98 -2.16
N ASP A 21 -12.52 -17.70 -3.41
CA ASP A 21 -12.73 -16.41 -4.08
C ASP A 21 -11.88 -15.25 -3.52
N GLY A 22 -11.98 -14.08 -4.14
CA GLY A 22 -11.22 -12.90 -3.77
C GLY A 22 -11.64 -12.33 -2.40
N ILE A 23 -10.68 -11.88 -1.62
CA ILE A 23 -10.94 -11.23 -0.32
C ILE A 23 -11.45 -9.80 -0.57
N GLU A 24 -12.64 -9.48 -0.02
CA GLU A 24 -13.29 -8.17 -0.24
C GLU A 24 -12.48 -6.99 0.32
N ILE A 25 -11.80 -7.17 1.44
CA ILE A 25 -11.14 -6.07 2.17
C ILE A 25 -9.77 -5.73 1.58
N GLY A 26 -9.00 -6.71 1.10
CA GLY A 26 -7.70 -6.49 0.48
C GLY A 26 -6.55 -6.02 1.40
N LEU A 27 -6.81 -5.83 2.70
CA LEU A 27 -5.83 -5.46 3.72
C LEU A 27 -5.60 -6.60 4.71
N GLU A 28 -4.45 -6.59 5.38
CA GLU A 28 -4.21 -7.48 6.51
C GLU A 28 -5.11 -7.14 7.69
N SER A 29 -5.33 -8.14 8.56
CA SER A 29 -6.04 -7.93 9.83
C SER A 29 -5.29 -6.96 10.74
N THR A 30 -6.06 -6.15 11.47
CA THR A 30 -5.53 -5.31 12.55
C THR A 30 -4.99 -6.20 13.67
N ILE A 31 -3.80 -5.87 14.19
CA ILE A 31 -3.22 -6.54 15.36
C ILE A 31 -3.24 -5.56 16.51
N VAL A 32 -3.87 -5.97 17.63
CA VAL A 32 -3.96 -5.18 18.86
C VAL A 32 -3.31 -5.94 19.99
N ASP A 33 -2.40 -5.30 20.71
CA ASP A 33 -1.83 -5.79 21.96
C ASP A 33 -2.71 -5.31 23.12
N LEU A 34 -3.22 -6.27 23.89
CA LEU A 34 -4.06 -6.02 25.09
C LEU A 34 -3.30 -6.37 26.38
N THR A 35 -2.01 -6.66 26.32
CA THR A 35 -1.22 -7.08 27.49
C THR A 35 -0.71 -5.91 28.33
N GLY A 36 -0.69 -4.70 27.77
CA GLY A 36 -0.28 -3.47 28.46
C GLY A 36 -1.44 -2.80 29.21
N GLU A 37 -1.14 -1.65 29.86
CA GLU A 37 -2.14 -0.84 30.55
C GLU A 37 -3.19 -0.26 29.60
N LYS A 38 -2.80 0.03 28.34
CA LYS A 38 -3.66 0.53 27.29
C LYS A 38 -3.56 -0.37 26.06
N PRO A 39 -4.70 -0.65 25.41
CA PRO A 39 -4.69 -1.32 24.11
C PRO A 39 -3.82 -0.57 23.10
N MET A 40 -2.97 -1.31 22.37
CA MET A 40 -2.04 -0.72 21.42
C MET A 40 -2.14 -1.41 20.05
N ILE A 41 -2.37 -0.65 18.99
CA ILE A 41 -2.35 -1.17 17.62
C ILE A 41 -0.89 -1.41 17.21
N LEU A 42 -0.56 -2.67 16.92
CA LEU A 42 0.76 -3.10 16.43
C LEU A 42 0.82 -3.21 14.90
N ARG A 43 -0.32 -3.36 14.25
CA ARG A 43 -0.46 -3.33 12.78
C ARG A 43 -1.83 -2.76 12.41
N PRO A 44 -1.89 -1.69 11.61
CA PRO A 44 -3.16 -1.17 11.13
C PRO A 44 -3.76 -2.10 10.06
N GLY A 45 -5.08 -2.20 10.03
CA GLY A 45 -5.85 -3.01 9.09
C GLY A 45 -7.26 -2.46 8.96
N TYR A 46 -8.20 -3.29 8.50
CA TYR A 46 -9.59 -2.91 8.29
C TYR A 46 -10.27 -2.36 9.56
N ILE A 47 -10.04 -3.01 10.71
CA ILE A 47 -10.54 -2.49 11.99
C ILE A 47 -9.70 -1.28 12.37
N THR A 48 -10.30 -0.09 12.29
CA THR A 48 -9.63 1.18 12.52
C THR A 48 -9.47 1.49 14.01
N ARG A 49 -8.61 2.48 14.31
CA ARG A 49 -8.44 2.97 15.68
C ARG A 49 -9.75 3.51 16.28
N GLU A 50 -10.55 4.18 15.46
CA GLU A 50 -11.84 4.75 15.84
C GLU A 50 -12.82 3.64 16.25
N MET A 51 -12.96 2.58 15.44
CA MET A 51 -13.78 1.41 15.76
C MET A 51 -13.33 0.74 17.06
N LEU A 52 -12.04 0.65 17.29
CA LEU A 52 -11.51 0.08 18.55
C LEU A 52 -11.78 0.96 19.75
N LYS A 53 -11.70 2.30 19.59
CA LYS A 53 -12.01 3.23 20.66
C LYS A 53 -13.46 3.16 21.12
N ASP A 54 -14.40 2.91 20.23
CA ASP A 54 -15.81 2.77 20.55
C ASP A 54 -16.09 1.59 21.51
N VAL A 55 -15.21 0.58 21.50
CA VAL A 55 -15.36 -0.63 22.33
C VAL A 55 -14.40 -0.65 23.52
N LEU A 56 -13.15 -0.22 23.30
CA LEU A 56 -12.05 -0.35 24.26
C LEU A 56 -11.72 0.96 24.99
N GLY A 57 -12.30 2.08 24.56
CA GLY A 57 -11.96 3.40 25.07
C GLY A 57 -10.66 3.94 24.46
N GLU A 58 -9.66 4.25 25.29
CA GLU A 58 -8.41 4.80 24.80
C GLU A 58 -7.56 3.71 24.13
N VAL A 59 -7.14 3.95 22.87
CA VAL A 59 -6.30 3.02 22.09
C VAL A 59 -5.08 3.77 21.55
N GLU A 60 -3.90 3.25 21.83
CA GLU A 60 -2.64 3.77 21.33
C GLU A 60 -2.23 3.11 20.00
N VAL A 61 -1.29 3.73 19.29
CA VAL A 61 -0.69 3.18 18.07
C VAL A 61 0.80 3.05 18.30
N ASP A 62 1.37 1.89 17.97
CA ASP A 62 2.81 1.66 18.10
C ASP A 62 3.60 2.68 17.25
N ARG A 63 4.56 3.34 17.88
CA ARG A 63 5.38 4.37 17.23
C ARG A 63 6.17 3.86 16.04
N THR A 64 6.47 2.57 16.00
CA THR A 64 7.18 1.93 14.88
C THR A 64 6.35 1.89 13.59
N ILE A 65 5.02 2.06 13.69
CA ILE A 65 4.12 2.17 12.55
C ILE A 65 4.20 3.56 11.91
N LEU A 66 4.38 4.59 12.75
CA LEU A 66 4.29 6.00 12.36
C LEU A 66 5.63 6.58 11.89
N SER A 67 6.75 5.92 12.19
CA SER A 67 8.10 6.44 11.92
C SER A 67 8.93 5.45 11.11
N ALA A 68 9.41 5.89 9.94
CA ALA A 68 10.38 5.14 9.13
C ALA A 68 11.73 4.95 9.84
N ASP A 69 12.08 5.88 10.74
CA ASP A 69 13.39 5.93 11.42
C ASP A 69 13.38 5.28 12.81
N SER A 70 12.31 4.56 13.17
CA SER A 70 12.27 3.88 14.46
C SER A 70 13.40 2.86 14.58
N LYS A 71 14.27 3.06 15.57
CA LYS A 71 15.34 2.10 15.93
C LYS A 71 14.80 0.89 16.69
N GLU A 72 13.58 0.96 17.17
CA GLU A 72 12.94 -0.14 17.89
C GLU A 72 12.44 -1.19 16.90
N PRO A 73 12.65 -2.48 17.16
CA PRO A 73 12.10 -3.53 16.33
C PRO A 73 10.58 -3.54 16.47
N PRO A 74 9.81 -3.56 15.37
CA PRO A 74 8.37 -3.66 15.42
C PRO A 74 7.94 -4.97 16.09
N LYS A 75 6.88 -4.90 16.89
CA LYS A 75 6.38 -6.04 17.69
C LYS A 75 5.50 -6.99 16.90
N ALA A 76 4.95 -6.56 15.76
CA ALA A 76 4.06 -7.38 14.94
C ALA A 76 4.74 -8.00 13.72
N PRO A 77 4.32 -9.21 13.30
CA PRO A 77 4.76 -9.81 12.05
C PRO A 77 4.44 -8.92 10.84
N GLY A 78 5.33 -8.93 9.84
CA GLY A 78 5.14 -8.11 8.62
C GLY A 78 5.47 -6.64 8.79
N MET A 79 5.92 -6.19 9.97
CA MET A 79 6.22 -4.78 10.23
C MET A 79 7.71 -4.45 10.13
N LYS A 80 8.61 -5.43 10.14
CA LYS A 80 10.07 -5.23 10.21
C LYS A 80 10.74 -5.05 8.84
N TYR A 81 10.24 -5.72 7.81
CA TYR A 81 10.91 -5.77 6.51
C TYR A 81 10.07 -5.11 5.41
N ARG A 82 10.70 -4.80 4.29
CA ARG A 82 10.01 -4.44 3.06
C ARG A 82 9.09 -5.59 2.68
N HIS A 83 7.80 -5.37 2.71
CA HIS A 83 6.76 -6.37 2.42
C HIS A 83 5.96 -5.96 1.21
N TYR A 84 5.57 -6.96 0.39
CA TYR A 84 4.78 -6.73 -0.83
C TYR A 84 5.44 -5.76 -1.82
N ALA A 85 6.75 -5.60 -1.69
CA ALA A 85 7.50 -4.74 -2.58
C ALA A 85 7.50 -5.33 -3.98
N PRO A 86 7.13 -4.56 -4.99
CA PRO A 86 7.28 -4.95 -6.37
C PRO A 86 8.77 -5.11 -6.71
N LYS A 87 9.08 -5.78 -7.82
CA LYS A 87 10.44 -5.93 -8.33
C LYS A 87 11.04 -4.59 -8.72
N GLY A 88 10.23 -3.71 -9.30
CA GLY A 88 10.62 -2.35 -9.65
C GLY A 88 10.62 -1.40 -8.46
N GLU A 89 11.02 -0.17 -8.73
CA GLU A 89 11.10 0.89 -7.73
C GLU A 89 9.77 1.64 -7.61
N LEU A 90 9.20 1.67 -6.41
CA LEU A 90 7.98 2.44 -6.10
C LEU A 90 8.33 3.72 -5.34
N THR A 91 7.79 4.85 -5.80
CA THR A 91 7.89 6.16 -5.14
C THR A 91 6.49 6.69 -4.85
N ILE A 92 6.24 7.09 -3.60
CA ILE A 92 5.00 7.74 -3.20
C ILE A 92 5.19 9.25 -3.38
N VAL A 93 4.21 9.93 -3.97
CA VAL A 93 4.26 11.40 -4.17
C VAL A 93 3.12 12.03 -3.39
N GLU A 94 3.47 12.95 -2.48
CA GLU A 94 2.57 13.63 -1.57
C GLU A 94 2.54 15.13 -1.86
N GLY A 95 1.37 15.76 -1.75
CA GLY A 95 1.18 17.20 -1.93
C GLY A 95 -0.13 17.58 -2.60
N ASP A 96 -0.18 18.77 -3.19
CA ASP A 96 -1.34 19.20 -3.98
C ASP A 96 -1.56 18.26 -5.18
N PRO A 97 -2.78 17.74 -5.41
CA PRO A 97 -3.03 16.73 -6.45
C PRO A 97 -2.57 17.13 -7.86
N ARG A 98 -2.62 18.42 -8.19
CA ARG A 98 -2.15 18.91 -9.51
C ARG A 98 -0.63 18.90 -9.60
N LYS A 99 0.04 19.27 -8.52
CA LYS A 99 1.51 19.21 -8.44
C LYS A 99 1.99 17.77 -8.44
N VAL A 100 1.32 16.90 -7.69
CA VAL A 100 1.58 15.45 -7.69
C VAL A 100 1.53 14.90 -9.11
N ALA A 101 0.43 15.14 -9.84
CA ALA A 101 0.31 14.67 -11.22
C ALA A 101 1.36 15.27 -12.17
N ALA A 102 1.70 16.56 -12.02
CA ALA A 102 2.74 17.19 -12.82
C ALA A 102 4.11 16.54 -12.58
N TYR A 103 4.49 16.36 -11.31
CA TYR A 103 5.73 15.71 -10.93
C TYR A 103 5.80 14.27 -11.44
N ILE A 104 4.76 13.47 -11.23
CA ILE A 104 4.71 12.08 -11.69
C ILE A 104 4.89 12.02 -13.21
N ASN A 105 4.19 12.87 -13.97
CA ASN A 105 4.30 12.88 -15.43
C ASN A 105 5.71 13.32 -15.91
N GLU A 106 6.34 14.25 -15.22
CA GLU A 106 7.74 14.62 -15.50
C GLU A 106 8.68 13.43 -15.31
N GLN A 107 8.55 12.71 -14.18
CA GLN A 107 9.40 11.55 -13.90
C GLN A 107 9.14 10.40 -14.88
N THR A 108 7.88 10.07 -15.17
CA THR A 108 7.56 9.02 -16.13
C THR A 108 8.04 9.34 -17.53
N ALA A 109 7.95 10.60 -17.97
CA ALA A 109 8.51 11.05 -19.25
C ALA A 109 10.04 10.92 -19.30
N ALA A 110 10.73 11.27 -18.21
CA ALA A 110 12.17 11.12 -18.09
C ALA A 110 12.59 9.64 -18.15
N HIS A 111 11.89 8.74 -17.47
CA HIS A 111 12.12 7.29 -17.54
C HIS A 111 11.86 6.74 -18.94
N LYS A 112 10.75 7.14 -19.55
CA LYS A 112 10.40 6.73 -20.92
C LYS A 112 11.45 7.13 -21.95
N SER A 113 12.07 8.31 -21.81
CA SER A 113 13.14 8.75 -22.69
C SER A 113 14.40 7.87 -22.64
N ARG A 114 14.55 7.08 -21.56
CA ARG A 114 15.63 6.10 -21.37
C ARG A 114 15.21 4.66 -21.74
N GLY A 115 13.96 4.49 -22.23
CA GLY A 115 13.41 3.17 -22.54
C GLY A 115 12.99 2.36 -21.30
N GLU A 116 12.84 3.01 -20.16
CA GLU A 116 12.44 2.40 -18.89
C GLU A 116 10.92 2.41 -18.76
N LYS A 117 10.33 1.26 -18.46
CA LYS A 117 8.88 1.11 -18.36
C LYS A 117 8.35 1.66 -17.03
N THR A 118 7.27 2.42 -17.13
CA THR A 118 6.71 3.17 -16.00
C THR A 118 5.29 2.77 -15.67
N GLY A 119 4.93 2.83 -14.38
CA GLY A 119 3.59 2.57 -13.87
C GLY A 119 3.10 3.64 -12.90
N ILE A 120 1.79 3.84 -12.83
CA ILE A 120 1.16 4.77 -11.90
C ILE A 120 0.00 4.09 -11.18
N ILE A 121 -0.07 4.26 -9.86
CA ILE A 121 -1.25 4.02 -9.04
C ILE A 121 -1.88 5.38 -8.73
N GLY A 122 -3.07 5.63 -9.24
CA GLY A 122 -3.76 6.90 -9.08
C GLY A 122 -5.22 6.74 -8.72
N THR A 123 -5.86 7.87 -8.47
CA THR A 123 -7.29 7.96 -8.17
C THR A 123 -8.11 8.31 -9.41
N SER A 124 -9.42 8.05 -9.35
CA SER A 124 -10.38 8.38 -10.43
C SER A 124 -10.38 9.87 -10.77
N GLU A 125 -10.19 10.73 -9.78
CA GLU A 125 -10.17 12.18 -9.90
C GLU A 125 -9.00 12.67 -10.79
N MET A 126 -7.89 11.96 -10.73
CA MET A 126 -6.67 12.31 -11.43
C MET A 126 -6.35 11.43 -12.65
N ALA A 127 -7.17 10.39 -12.92
CA ALA A 127 -6.92 9.39 -13.96
C ALA A 127 -6.58 9.97 -15.34
N LYS A 128 -7.32 11.02 -15.76
CA LYS A 128 -7.13 11.68 -17.08
C LYS A 128 -5.87 12.57 -17.15
N LYS A 129 -5.20 12.80 -16.04
CA LYS A 129 -4.01 13.65 -15.96
C LYS A 129 -2.71 12.86 -16.09
N TYR A 130 -2.75 11.57 -15.85
CA TYR A 130 -1.56 10.72 -15.83
C TYR A 130 -1.14 10.24 -17.22
N GLN A 131 0.18 10.09 -17.39
CA GLN A 131 0.82 9.57 -18.58
C GLN A 131 1.93 8.58 -18.17
N ALA A 132 1.72 7.30 -18.43
CA ALA A 132 2.69 6.24 -18.19
C ALA A 132 2.42 5.05 -19.13
N ASP A 133 3.30 4.05 -19.12
CA ASP A 133 3.10 2.82 -19.90
C ASP A 133 1.99 1.96 -19.29
N SER A 134 1.82 1.97 -17.97
CA SER A 134 0.74 1.29 -17.25
C SER A 134 0.14 2.23 -16.19
N ILE A 135 -1.19 2.39 -16.20
CA ILE A 135 -1.91 3.23 -15.25
C ILE A 135 -2.98 2.38 -14.57
N LYS A 136 -2.90 2.25 -13.25
CA LYS A 136 -3.85 1.52 -12.41
C LYS A 136 -4.65 2.53 -11.59
N ILE A 137 -5.97 2.54 -11.75
CA ILE A 137 -6.87 3.45 -11.01
C ILE A 137 -7.53 2.67 -9.88
N ALA A 138 -7.17 3.03 -8.66
CA ALA A 138 -7.61 2.31 -7.46
C ALA A 138 -9.06 2.63 -7.03
N GLY A 139 -9.68 3.63 -7.63
CA GLY A 139 -11.02 4.10 -7.29
C GLY A 139 -11.04 5.59 -6.98
N SER A 140 -12.15 6.07 -6.43
CA SER A 140 -12.24 7.43 -5.89
C SER A 140 -11.35 7.56 -4.65
N ARG A 141 -10.80 8.75 -4.43
CA ARG A 141 -10.02 9.06 -3.21
C ARG A 141 -10.83 8.86 -1.94
N ASP A 142 -12.15 9.05 -2.00
CA ASP A 142 -13.05 8.90 -0.87
C ASP A 142 -13.50 7.43 -0.65
N ASP A 143 -13.16 6.52 -1.58
CA ASP A 143 -13.46 5.09 -1.48
C ASP A 143 -12.21 4.29 -1.06
N GLU A 144 -11.87 4.40 0.22
CA GLU A 144 -10.72 3.72 0.81
C GLU A 144 -10.82 2.18 0.68
N GLU A 145 -12.03 1.62 0.68
CA GLU A 145 -12.23 0.17 0.53
C GLU A 145 -11.85 -0.30 -0.88
N ALA A 146 -12.24 0.44 -1.92
CA ALA A 146 -11.85 0.13 -3.29
C ALA A 146 -10.33 0.22 -3.46
N ILE A 147 -9.70 1.26 -2.92
CA ILE A 147 -8.24 1.45 -2.95
C ILE A 147 -7.54 0.27 -2.25
N ALA A 148 -7.96 -0.05 -1.04
CA ALA A 148 -7.39 -1.14 -0.23
C ALA A 148 -7.45 -2.50 -0.95
N ARG A 149 -8.59 -2.79 -1.59
CA ARG A 149 -8.85 -4.04 -2.31
C ARG A 149 -7.92 -4.25 -3.50
N GLN A 150 -7.58 -3.18 -4.21
CA GLN A 150 -6.86 -3.22 -5.48
C GLN A 150 -5.34 -3.14 -5.32
N LEU A 151 -4.86 -2.51 -4.25
CA LEU A 151 -3.46 -2.11 -4.11
C LEU A 151 -2.48 -3.27 -4.29
N TYR A 152 -2.71 -4.40 -3.61
CA TYR A 152 -1.84 -5.57 -3.72
C TYR A 152 -1.84 -6.16 -5.14
N THR A 153 -3.01 -6.23 -5.75
CA THR A 153 -3.16 -6.74 -7.12
C THR A 153 -2.36 -5.87 -8.10
N PHE A 154 -2.46 -4.55 -7.98
CA PHE A 154 -1.73 -3.63 -8.86
C PHE A 154 -0.21 -3.77 -8.76
N LEU A 155 0.31 -3.93 -7.53
CA LEU A 155 1.75 -4.15 -7.35
C LEU A 155 2.23 -5.43 -8.03
N ARG A 156 1.44 -6.52 -7.97
CA ARG A 156 1.75 -7.78 -8.66
C ARG A 156 1.60 -7.66 -10.18
N GLU A 157 0.56 -6.96 -10.66
CA GLU A 157 0.38 -6.74 -12.10
C GLU A 157 1.50 -5.91 -12.70
N PHE A 158 2.06 -4.95 -11.97
CA PHE A 158 3.24 -4.21 -12.42
C PHE A 158 4.48 -5.12 -12.55
N ASP A 159 4.62 -6.12 -11.67
CA ASP A 159 5.66 -7.13 -11.80
C ASP A 159 5.45 -8.02 -13.02
N ASP A 160 4.20 -8.42 -13.31
CA ASP A 160 3.82 -9.20 -14.51
C ASP A 160 4.06 -8.39 -15.81
N GLU A 161 3.91 -7.08 -15.73
CA GLU A 161 4.13 -6.15 -16.84
C GLU A 161 5.60 -5.68 -16.97
N ASP A 162 6.52 -6.15 -16.13
CA ASP A 162 7.93 -5.73 -16.08
C ASP A 162 8.11 -4.20 -15.92
N VAL A 163 7.28 -3.57 -15.09
CA VAL A 163 7.37 -2.14 -14.80
C VAL A 163 8.58 -1.88 -13.89
N ALA A 164 9.52 -1.07 -14.35
CA ALA A 164 10.74 -0.77 -13.62
C ALA A 164 10.59 0.35 -12.58
N PHE A 165 9.79 1.38 -12.91
CA PHE A 165 9.57 2.55 -12.06
C PHE A 165 8.09 2.82 -11.88
N MET A 166 7.66 2.84 -10.64
CA MET A 166 6.27 3.04 -10.25
C MET A 166 6.11 4.29 -9.41
N TYR A 167 5.01 4.98 -9.59
CA TYR A 167 4.61 6.14 -8.80
C TYR A 167 3.21 5.94 -8.24
N SER A 168 2.98 6.35 -7.00
CA SER A 168 1.66 6.35 -6.38
C SER A 168 1.34 7.71 -5.80
N GLU A 169 0.09 8.13 -5.91
CA GLU A 169 -0.41 9.19 -5.05
C GLU A 169 -0.31 8.75 -3.58
N ALA A 170 -0.14 9.70 -2.66
CA ALA A 170 -0.37 9.48 -1.25
C ALA A 170 -1.88 9.51 -0.96
N PHE A 171 -2.30 8.69 -0.01
CA PHE A 171 -3.69 8.64 0.49
C PHE A 171 -3.76 9.23 1.90
N ASP A 172 -4.97 9.35 2.45
CA ASP A 172 -5.15 9.82 3.83
C ASP A 172 -4.42 8.88 4.81
N SER A 173 -3.95 9.43 5.91
CA SER A 173 -3.26 8.70 6.98
C SER A 173 -4.17 8.43 8.19
N THR A 174 -5.47 8.69 8.07
CA THR A 174 -6.49 8.42 9.10
C THR A 174 -7.36 7.23 8.68
N GLY A 175 -8.12 6.68 9.61
CA GLY A 175 -9.04 5.59 9.33
C GLY A 175 -8.38 4.39 8.62
N MET A 176 -9.00 3.91 7.58
CA MET A 176 -8.47 2.82 6.74
C MET A 176 -7.27 3.30 5.88
N GLY A 177 -7.23 4.59 5.55
CA GLY A 177 -6.11 5.21 4.84
C GLY A 177 -4.78 4.99 5.54
N GLN A 178 -4.75 4.92 6.88
CA GLN A 178 -3.54 4.56 7.63
C GLN A 178 -3.02 3.17 7.25
N ALA A 179 -3.89 2.18 7.06
CA ALA A 179 -3.49 0.83 6.66
C ALA A 179 -3.02 0.80 5.20
N ILE A 180 -3.70 1.54 4.31
CA ILE A 180 -3.31 1.71 2.90
C ILE A 180 -1.92 2.33 2.82
N MET A 181 -1.69 3.46 3.50
CA MET A 181 -0.40 4.14 3.50
C MET A 181 0.70 3.31 4.14
N ASN A 182 0.41 2.58 5.22
CA ASN A 182 1.39 1.67 5.82
C ASN A 182 1.85 0.59 4.83
N ARG A 183 0.93 0.04 4.04
CA ARG A 183 1.26 -0.92 2.97
C ARG A 183 2.09 -0.29 1.86
N LEU A 184 1.69 0.87 1.35
CA LEU A 184 2.42 1.59 0.32
C LEU A 184 3.83 1.97 0.77
N LEU A 185 3.98 2.52 1.97
CA LEU A 185 5.27 2.89 2.54
C LEU A 185 6.21 1.68 2.62
N LYS A 186 5.70 0.53 3.04
CA LYS A 186 6.51 -0.71 3.08
C LYS A 186 6.88 -1.22 1.69
N ALA A 187 5.97 -1.18 0.74
CA ALA A 187 6.24 -1.54 -0.65
C ALA A 187 7.28 -0.59 -1.28
N ALA A 188 7.19 0.70 -1.01
CA ALA A 188 8.11 1.73 -1.50
C ALA A 188 9.45 1.79 -0.74
N GLY A 189 9.63 0.99 0.34
CA GLY A 189 10.80 1.13 1.22
C GLY A 189 10.91 2.53 1.83
N HIS A 190 9.78 3.14 2.15
CA HIS A 190 9.62 4.51 2.69
C HIS A 190 10.10 5.64 1.76
N LYS A 191 10.19 5.38 0.44
CA LYS A 191 10.53 6.40 -0.54
C LYS A 191 9.31 7.31 -0.78
N VAL A 192 9.34 8.50 -0.21
CA VAL A 192 8.29 9.54 -0.33
C VAL A 192 8.90 10.83 -0.85
N VAL A 193 8.22 11.48 -1.79
CA VAL A 193 8.56 12.80 -2.33
C VAL A 193 7.41 13.76 -2.06
N ASN A 194 7.72 14.92 -1.49
CA ASN A 194 6.77 15.99 -1.22
C ASN A 194 6.89 17.10 -2.29
N VAL A 195 5.76 17.56 -2.87
CA VAL A 195 5.69 18.54 -3.97
C VAL A 195 4.73 19.67 -3.76
#